data_2fdcc38d5eb871c35d2f079d95e304ca
#
_entry.id   2fdcc38d5eb871c35d2f079d95e304ca
#
_cell.length_a   1.000
_cell.length_b   1.000
_cell.length_c   1.000
_cell.angle_alpha   90.00
_cell.angle_beta   90.00
_cell.angle_gamma   90.00
#
_symmetry.space_group_name_H-M   'P 1'
#
loop_
_entity.id
_entity.type
_entity.pdbx_description
1 polymer ?
#
loop_
_entity_poly.entity_id
_entity_poly.type
_entity_poly.pdbx_seq_one_letter_code
_entity_poly.pdbx_strand_id
1 'polypeptide(L)'
;MTTHVEHRPDVKRFEVLTDTGVSAGFAAYEDAGANRAFVHTEVYSRYEGQGLGKVLITGALEQTREAGLGVLPFCPFVHRFVSKNPEYLELVPEWARERLGLPVSSS
;
A
#
# COMPACT_ATOMS: atom_id res chain seq x y z
N MET A 1 9.96 8.05 18.74
CA MET A 1 8.53 7.93 18.40
C MET A 1 8.32 6.74 17.50
N THR A 2 7.45 5.83 17.88
CA THR A 2 7.24 4.60 17.15
C THR A 2 5.89 4.64 16.44
N THR A 3 5.89 4.35 15.15
CA THR A 3 4.65 4.17 14.41
C THR A 3 4.61 2.73 13.94
N HIS A 4 3.42 2.19 13.74
CA HIS A 4 3.30 0.87 13.17
C HIS A 4 2.05 0.81 12.29
N VAL A 5 2.04 -0.19 11.40
CA VAL A 5 0.94 -0.37 10.47
C VAL A 5 0.15 -1.59 10.91
N GLU A 6 -1.14 -1.38 11.13
CA GLU A 6 -2.04 -2.43 11.58
C GLU A 6 -3.00 -2.81 10.47
N HIS A 7 -3.14 -4.11 10.24
CA HIS A 7 -4.10 -4.60 9.25
C HIS A 7 -5.47 -4.72 9.89
N ARG A 8 -6.47 -4.12 9.27
CA ARG A 8 -7.85 -4.14 9.74
C ARG A 8 -8.72 -4.81 8.68
N PRO A 9 -8.72 -6.14 8.63
CA PRO A 9 -9.48 -6.86 7.58
C PRO A 9 -10.99 -6.68 7.70
N ASP A 10 -11.48 -6.39 8.90
CA ASP A 10 -12.91 -6.18 9.11
C ASP A 10 -13.44 -4.97 8.35
N VAL A 11 -12.58 -3.99 8.08
CA VAL A 11 -12.94 -2.79 7.30
C VAL A 11 -12.11 -2.68 6.04
N LYS A 12 -11.36 -3.72 5.71
CA LYS A 12 -10.56 -3.83 4.48
C LYS A 12 -9.62 -2.66 4.30
N ARG A 13 -8.75 -2.45 5.31
CA ARG A 13 -7.74 -1.41 5.20
C ARG A 13 -6.58 -1.66 6.15
N PHE A 14 -5.50 -0.96 5.89
CA PHE A 14 -4.36 -0.87 6.77
C PHE A 14 -4.37 0.51 7.39
N GLU A 15 -3.98 0.63 8.65
CA GLU A 15 -3.91 1.92 9.32
C GLU A 15 -2.50 2.13 9.85
N VAL A 16 -2.01 3.36 9.76
CA VAL A 16 -0.76 3.72 10.40
C VAL A 16 -1.13 4.36 11.75
N LEU A 17 -0.60 3.77 12.81
CA LEU A 17 -0.91 4.21 14.17
C LEU A 17 0.29 4.92 14.78
N THR A 18 0.00 5.96 15.55
CA THR A 18 1.04 6.66 16.29
C THR A 18 1.44 5.83 17.52
N ASP A 19 2.45 6.29 18.25
CA ASP A 19 2.93 5.60 19.44
C ASP A 19 1.86 5.55 20.56
N THR A 20 0.85 6.41 20.48
CA THR A 20 -0.26 6.39 21.44
C THR A 20 -1.46 5.60 20.92
N GLY A 21 -1.34 4.97 19.76
CA GLY A 21 -2.41 4.14 19.21
C GLY A 21 -3.45 4.90 18.41
N VAL A 22 -3.20 6.17 18.09
CA VAL A 22 -4.12 6.97 17.30
C VAL A 22 -3.87 6.75 15.82
N SER A 23 -4.94 6.56 15.03
CA SER A 23 -4.80 6.39 13.59
C SER A 23 -4.43 7.71 12.94
N ALA A 24 -3.33 7.70 12.19
CA ALA A 24 -2.86 8.87 11.46
C ALA A 24 -3.23 8.81 9.98
N GLY A 25 -3.73 7.67 9.51
CA GLY A 25 -4.13 7.51 8.12
C GLY A 25 -4.43 6.07 7.81
N PHE A 26 -4.86 5.83 6.57
CA PHE A 26 -5.22 4.46 6.17
C PHE A 26 -5.03 4.25 4.67
N ALA A 27 -4.91 2.98 4.30
CA ALA A 27 -4.90 2.55 2.90
C ALA A 27 -5.99 1.50 2.75
N ALA A 28 -7.02 1.85 2.00
CA ALA A 28 -8.17 0.97 1.76
C ALA A 28 -7.91 0.06 0.57
N TYR A 29 -8.43 -1.16 0.65
CA TYR A 29 -8.24 -2.13 -0.41
C TYR A 29 -9.49 -2.97 -0.64
N GLU A 30 -9.49 -3.68 -1.77
CA GLU A 30 -10.46 -4.73 -2.08
C GLU A 30 -9.68 -5.94 -2.52
N ASP A 31 -10.07 -7.12 -2.08
CA ASP A 31 -9.41 -8.34 -2.52
C ASP A 31 -10.03 -8.81 -3.83
N ALA A 32 -9.18 -9.17 -4.78
CA ALA A 32 -9.60 -9.59 -6.11
C ALA A 32 -8.78 -10.83 -6.49
N GLY A 33 -9.31 -12.00 -6.18
CA GLY A 33 -8.63 -13.25 -6.44
C GLY A 33 -7.31 -13.34 -5.68
N ALA A 34 -6.22 -13.53 -6.39
CA ALA A 34 -4.90 -13.64 -5.78
C ALA A 34 -4.24 -12.28 -5.52
N ASN A 35 -4.98 -11.20 -5.71
CA ASN A 35 -4.42 -9.86 -5.60
C ASN A 35 -5.20 -9.00 -4.62
N ARG A 36 -4.52 -8.01 -4.07
CA ARG A 36 -5.13 -7.00 -3.21
C ARG A 36 -5.06 -5.67 -3.93
N ALA A 37 -6.23 -5.11 -4.24
CA ALA A 37 -6.32 -3.87 -4.99
C ALA A 37 -6.39 -2.70 -4.03
N PHE A 38 -5.36 -1.86 -4.03
CA PHE A 38 -5.34 -0.65 -3.21
C PHE A 38 -6.04 0.46 -3.95
N VAL A 39 -7.11 0.99 -3.35
CA VAL A 39 -8.01 1.91 -4.05
C VAL A 39 -7.99 3.32 -3.49
N HIS A 40 -7.55 3.51 -2.25
CA HIS A 40 -7.52 4.85 -1.66
C HIS A 40 -6.53 4.88 -0.50
N THR A 41 -5.76 5.97 -0.41
CA THR A 41 -4.81 6.18 0.68
C THR A 41 -5.01 7.60 1.21
N GLU A 42 -5.01 7.73 2.52
CA GLU A 42 -5.19 9.03 3.15
C GLU A 42 -4.33 9.13 4.39
N VAL A 43 -3.62 10.25 4.54
CA VAL A 43 -2.95 10.63 5.78
C VAL A 43 -3.68 11.87 6.27
N TYR A 44 -4.15 11.83 7.51
CA TYR A 44 -4.95 12.95 8.04
C TYR A 44 -4.11 14.20 8.14
N SER A 45 -4.72 15.35 7.89
CA SER A 45 -4.00 16.61 7.72
C SER A 45 -3.10 16.98 8.89
N ARG A 46 -3.51 16.65 10.12
CA ARG A 46 -2.69 17.00 11.29
C ARG A 46 -1.38 16.20 11.35
N TYR A 47 -1.29 15.12 10.55
CA TYR A 47 -0.09 14.27 10.51
C TYR A 47 0.69 14.39 9.21
N GLU A 48 0.28 15.28 8.32
CA GLU A 48 0.99 15.48 7.06
C GLU A 48 2.38 16.02 7.29
N GLY A 49 3.29 15.71 6.36
CA GLY A 49 4.66 16.20 6.44
C GLY A 49 5.58 15.38 7.32
N GLN A 50 5.10 14.27 7.87
CA GLN A 50 5.90 13.42 8.75
C GLN A 50 6.35 12.12 8.09
N GLY A 51 6.08 11.95 6.80
CA GLY A 51 6.48 10.74 6.09
C GLY A 51 5.64 9.52 6.42
N LEU A 52 4.46 9.71 7.02
CA LEU A 52 3.64 8.58 7.45
C LEU A 52 2.99 7.84 6.30
N GLY A 53 2.75 8.52 5.17
CA GLY A 53 2.23 7.84 3.99
C GLY A 53 3.17 6.75 3.51
N LYS A 54 4.48 7.03 3.51
CA LYS A 54 5.47 6.05 3.11
C LYS A 54 5.52 4.88 4.10
N VAL A 55 5.45 5.17 5.39
CA VAL A 55 5.42 4.15 6.43
C VAL A 55 4.21 3.25 6.24
N LEU A 56 3.05 3.86 6.03
CA LEU A 56 1.79 3.15 5.83
C LEU A 56 1.87 2.19 4.63
N ILE A 57 2.31 2.70 3.49
CA ILE A 57 2.31 1.88 2.29
C ILE A 57 3.39 0.79 2.37
N THR A 58 4.55 1.11 2.92
CA THR A 58 5.59 0.09 3.13
C THR A 58 5.04 -1.06 3.97
N GLY A 59 4.41 -0.74 5.09
CA GLY A 59 3.85 -1.77 5.96
C GLY A 59 2.72 -2.55 5.31
N ALA A 60 1.85 -1.85 4.58
CA ALA A 60 0.73 -2.50 3.90
C ALA A 60 1.23 -3.47 2.83
N LEU A 61 2.23 -3.07 2.04
CA LEU A 61 2.75 -3.93 0.98
C LEU A 61 3.55 -5.09 1.53
N GLU A 62 4.30 -4.90 2.63
CA GLU A 62 5.01 -6.01 3.25
C GLU A 62 4.05 -7.05 3.79
N GLN A 63 2.96 -6.62 4.43
CA GLN A 63 1.97 -7.58 4.93
C GLN A 63 1.24 -8.27 3.79
N THR A 64 1.02 -7.58 2.68
CA THR A 64 0.41 -8.19 1.50
C THR A 64 1.34 -9.25 0.92
N ARG A 65 2.65 -8.96 0.88
CA ARG A 65 3.65 -9.94 0.44
C ARG A 65 3.62 -11.18 1.33
N GLU A 66 3.61 -10.97 2.64
CA GLU A 66 3.60 -12.09 3.60
C GLU A 66 2.35 -12.94 3.46
N ALA A 67 1.26 -12.34 3.04
CA ALA A 67 0.01 -13.07 2.82
C ALA A 67 0.02 -13.84 1.49
N GLY A 68 1.06 -13.68 0.69
CA GLY A 68 1.17 -14.36 -0.60
C GLY A 68 0.31 -13.76 -1.69
N LEU A 69 -0.09 -12.48 -1.54
CA LEU A 69 -0.97 -11.82 -2.50
C LEU A 69 -0.18 -10.84 -3.37
N GLY A 70 -0.68 -10.63 -4.60
CA GLY A 70 -0.17 -9.59 -5.45
C GLY A 70 -0.81 -8.25 -5.13
N VAL A 71 -0.30 -7.20 -5.73
CA VAL A 71 -0.75 -5.84 -5.48
C VAL A 71 -1.28 -5.24 -6.78
N LEU A 72 -2.48 -4.64 -6.70
CA LEU A 72 -3.03 -3.87 -7.81
C LEU A 72 -3.07 -2.41 -7.33
N PRO A 73 -2.14 -1.58 -7.81
CA PRO A 73 -2.00 -0.20 -7.29
C PRO A 73 -2.90 0.78 -8.05
N PHE A 74 -4.21 0.66 -7.84
CA PHE A 74 -5.18 1.57 -8.47
C PHE A 74 -5.16 2.95 -7.83
N CYS A 75 -4.76 3.03 -6.56
CA CYS A 75 -4.62 4.31 -5.87
C CYS A 75 -3.38 5.04 -6.40
N PRO A 76 -3.49 6.33 -6.77
CA PRO A 76 -2.33 7.06 -7.28
C PRO A 76 -1.13 7.07 -6.35
N PHE A 77 -1.37 7.10 -5.04
CA PHE A 77 -0.27 7.10 -4.07
C PHE A 77 0.51 5.78 -4.13
N VAL A 78 -0.21 4.66 -4.14
CA VAL A 78 0.43 3.34 -4.20
C VAL A 78 1.08 3.13 -5.55
N HIS A 79 0.44 3.60 -6.62
CA HIS A 79 0.99 3.53 -7.97
C HIS A 79 2.35 4.23 -8.02
N ARG A 80 2.42 5.45 -7.50
CA ARG A 80 3.67 6.20 -7.49
C ARG A 80 4.73 5.51 -6.63
N PHE A 81 4.31 4.96 -5.51
CA PHE A 81 5.23 4.29 -4.60
C PHE A 81 5.90 3.08 -5.27
N VAL A 82 5.10 2.21 -5.91
CA VAL A 82 5.67 1.01 -6.54
C VAL A 82 6.51 1.37 -7.77
N SER A 83 6.18 2.46 -8.45
CA SER A 83 6.97 2.88 -9.61
C SER A 83 8.37 3.34 -9.21
N LYS A 84 8.53 3.79 -7.98
CA LYS A 84 9.82 4.26 -7.47
C LYS A 84 10.55 3.24 -6.62
N ASN A 85 9.92 2.12 -6.31
CA ASN A 85 10.49 1.12 -5.44
C ASN A 85 10.38 -0.25 -6.10
N PRO A 86 11.39 -0.63 -6.92
CA PRO A 86 11.32 -1.87 -7.71
C PRO A 86 11.05 -3.13 -6.89
N GLU A 87 11.47 -3.14 -5.64
CA GLU A 87 11.24 -4.30 -4.77
C GLU A 87 9.76 -4.56 -4.53
N TYR A 88 8.93 -3.52 -4.60
CA TYR A 88 7.48 -3.67 -4.44
C TYR A 88 6.78 -3.79 -5.79
N LEU A 89 7.41 -3.31 -6.85
CA LEU A 89 6.89 -3.50 -8.19
C LEU A 89 6.76 -4.98 -8.53
N GLU A 90 7.64 -5.81 -7.95
CA GLU A 90 7.57 -7.26 -8.14
C GLU A 90 6.22 -7.84 -7.73
N LEU A 91 5.52 -7.20 -6.82
CA LEU A 91 4.22 -7.68 -6.35
C LEU A 91 3.10 -7.40 -7.33
N VAL A 92 3.32 -6.52 -8.30
CA VAL A 92 2.30 -6.16 -9.28
C VAL A 92 2.37 -7.13 -10.44
N PRO A 93 1.27 -7.84 -10.76
CA PRO A 93 1.27 -8.78 -11.89
C PRO A 93 1.58 -8.07 -13.20
N GLU A 94 2.21 -8.78 -14.13
CA GLU A 94 2.61 -8.21 -15.41
C GLU A 94 1.43 -7.56 -16.15
N TRP A 95 0.27 -8.24 -16.18
CA TRP A 95 -0.89 -7.70 -16.89
C TRP A 95 -1.33 -6.35 -16.30
N ALA A 96 -1.18 -6.19 -14.99
CA ALA A 96 -1.56 -4.94 -14.33
C ALA A 96 -0.52 -3.86 -14.60
N ARG A 97 0.76 -4.22 -14.66
CA ARG A 97 1.81 -3.25 -14.98
C ARG A 97 1.56 -2.62 -16.34
N GLU A 98 1.23 -3.45 -17.33
CA GLU A 98 0.93 -2.94 -18.68
C GLU A 98 -0.23 -1.95 -18.65
N ARG A 99 -1.30 -2.33 -17.99
CA ARG A 99 -2.50 -1.49 -17.98
C ARG A 99 -2.32 -0.19 -17.22
N LEU A 100 -1.44 -0.21 -16.21
CA LEU A 100 -1.26 0.94 -15.33
C LEU A 100 -0.04 1.78 -15.70
N GLY A 101 0.61 1.46 -16.81
CA GLY A 101 1.77 2.24 -17.26
C GLY A 101 2.99 2.08 -16.38
N LEU A 102 3.11 0.94 -15.69
CA LEU A 102 4.26 0.64 -14.85
C LEU A 102 5.30 -0.14 -15.64
N PRO A 103 6.57 -0.09 -15.24
CA PRO A 103 7.60 -0.88 -15.91
C PRO A 103 7.24 -2.36 -15.91
N VAL A 104 7.41 -3.01 -17.06
CA VAL A 104 7.19 -4.44 -17.17
C VAL A 104 8.54 -5.13 -17.24
N SER A 105 8.57 -6.41 -16.82
CA SER A 105 9.80 -7.17 -16.93
C SER A 105 10.14 -7.32 -18.40
N SER A 106 11.33 -6.89 -18.75
CA SER A 106 11.83 -7.19 -20.08
C SER A 106 12.64 -8.46 -19.96
N SER A 107 12.18 -9.46 -20.53
CA SER A 107 12.93 -10.72 -20.55
C SER A 107 13.69 -10.85 -21.83
#